data_0f9ab1df3a2b52a80526fe22cc8e3d5c
#
_entry.id   0f9ab1df3a2b52a80526fe22cc8e3d5c
#
_cell.length_a   1.000
_cell.length_b   1.000
_cell.length_c   1.000
_cell.angle_alpha   90.00
_cell.angle_beta   90.00
_cell.angle_gamma   90.00
#
_symmetry.space_group_name_H-M   'P 1'
#
loop_
_entity.id
_entity.type
_entity.pdbx_description
1 polymer ?
#
loop_
_entity_poly.entity_id
_entity_poly.type
_entity_poly.pdbx_seq_one_letter_code
_entity_poly.pdbx_strand_id
1 'polypeptide(L)'
;QVGISFVLTGDPVTIGRSPQCTIFLNDMTVSRMHATIEQENGCYVIRDANSFNGVWVNNDSVEARALRPGDFIQIGTFCMQYEEN
;
A
#
# COMPACT_ATOMS: atom_id res chain seq x y z
N GLN A 1 5.03 7.22 13.57
CA GLN A 1 3.99 6.46 12.90
C GLN A 1 2.78 7.34 12.66
N VAL A 2 2.29 7.40 11.45
CA VAL A 2 1.22 8.31 11.06
C VAL A 2 0.06 7.48 10.53
N GLY A 3 -1.14 7.77 11.04
CA GLY A 3 -2.34 7.14 10.55
C GLY A 3 -2.81 7.82 9.26
N ILE A 4 -3.02 7.03 8.24
CA ILE A 4 -3.49 7.51 6.95
C ILE A 4 -4.77 6.77 6.63
N SER A 5 -5.80 7.51 6.26
CA SER A 5 -7.07 6.94 5.82
C SER A 5 -7.28 7.23 4.35
N PHE A 6 -7.72 6.23 3.63
CA PHE A 6 -7.96 6.35 2.21
C PHE A 6 -9.10 5.43 1.79
N VAL A 7 -10.01 5.95 0.97
CA VAL A 7 -11.18 5.19 0.53
C VAL A 7 -10.88 4.58 -0.83
N LEU A 8 -11.02 3.25 -0.94
CA LEU A 8 -10.82 2.53 -2.19
C LEU A 8 -12.15 2.52 -2.96
N THR A 9 -12.11 2.97 -4.20
CA THR A 9 -13.29 3.16 -5.03
C THR A 9 -13.35 2.19 -6.22
N GLY A 10 -12.44 1.22 -6.27
CA GLY A 10 -12.33 0.30 -7.39
C GLY A 10 -11.27 0.71 -8.40
N ASP A 11 -10.88 1.97 -8.42
CA ASP A 11 -9.82 2.44 -9.30
C ASP A 11 -8.45 2.03 -8.74
N PRO A 12 -7.47 1.81 -9.61
CA PRO A 12 -6.12 1.51 -9.15
C PRO A 12 -5.57 2.62 -8.27
N VAL A 13 -4.86 2.23 -7.22
CA VAL A 13 -4.25 3.14 -6.26
C VAL A 13 -2.75 2.97 -6.33
N THR A 14 -2.02 4.08 -6.41
CA THR A 14 -0.56 4.05 -6.37
C THR A 14 -0.09 4.63 -5.05
N ILE A 15 0.96 4.04 -4.50
CA ILE A 15 1.54 4.46 -3.23
C ILE A 15 3.01 4.74 -3.45
N GLY A 16 3.49 5.91 -3.04
CA GLY A 16 4.88 6.20 -3.20
C GLY A 16 5.25 7.63 -2.84
N ARG A 17 6.53 7.92 -3.03
CA ARG A 17 7.10 9.22 -2.72
C ARG A 17 6.89 10.23 -3.85
N SER A 18 6.44 9.79 -5.02
CA SER A 18 6.13 10.70 -6.10
C SER A 18 4.83 11.46 -5.78
N PRO A 19 4.81 12.78 -5.99
CA PRO A 19 3.57 13.56 -5.77
C PRO A 19 2.42 13.12 -6.66
N GLN A 20 2.69 12.35 -7.72
CA GLN A 20 1.65 11.85 -8.61
C GLN A 20 0.96 10.61 -8.07
N CYS A 21 1.50 10.00 -7.00
CA CYS A 21 0.87 8.82 -6.41
C CYS A 21 -0.43 9.18 -5.72
N THR A 22 -1.39 8.26 -5.79
CA THR A 22 -2.68 8.43 -5.12
C THR A 22 -2.49 8.60 -3.61
N ILE A 23 -1.66 7.75 -3.03
CA ILE A 23 -1.25 7.88 -1.63
C ILE A 23 0.20 8.36 -1.65
N PHE A 24 0.37 9.63 -1.34
CA PHE A 24 1.66 10.30 -1.40
C PHE A 24 2.31 10.23 -0.03
N LEU A 25 3.42 9.50 0.05
CA LEU A 25 4.18 9.34 1.29
C LEU A 25 5.55 9.97 1.09
N ASN A 26 5.71 11.20 1.56
CA ASN A 26 6.93 11.96 1.34
C ASN A 26 7.98 11.61 2.39
N ASP A 27 8.65 10.48 2.19
CA ASP A 27 9.64 9.99 3.15
C ASP A 27 10.73 9.23 2.40
N MET A 28 11.96 9.37 2.88
CA MET A 28 13.12 8.76 2.22
C MET A 28 13.07 7.24 2.23
N THR A 29 12.30 6.63 3.15
CA THR A 29 12.18 5.18 3.21
C THR A 29 11.19 4.64 2.18
N VAL A 30 10.49 5.52 1.46
CA VAL A 30 9.47 5.15 0.49
C VAL A 30 10.03 5.39 -0.91
N SER A 31 9.91 4.38 -1.78
CA SER A 31 10.32 4.51 -3.17
C SER A 31 9.36 5.44 -3.91
N ARG A 32 9.83 6.05 -5.00
CA ARG A 32 8.99 6.97 -5.77
C ARG A 32 7.70 6.30 -6.23
N MET A 33 7.79 5.07 -6.73
CA MET A 33 6.62 4.21 -6.97
C MET A 33 6.86 2.97 -6.13
N HIS A 34 6.16 2.87 -5.01
CA HIS A 34 6.45 1.83 -4.03
C HIS A 34 5.52 0.63 -4.18
N ALA A 35 4.23 0.88 -4.32
CA ALA A 35 3.24 -0.18 -4.38
C ALA A 35 2.01 0.27 -5.14
N THR A 36 1.21 -0.71 -5.54
CA THR A 36 -0.10 -0.45 -6.13
C THR A 36 -1.13 -1.30 -5.41
N ILE A 37 -2.37 -0.84 -5.37
CA ILE A 37 -3.50 -1.62 -4.90
C ILE A 37 -4.53 -1.61 -6.02
N GLU A 38 -4.91 -2.80 -6.48
CA GLU A 38 -5.87 -2.95 -7.58
C GLU A 38 -6.90 -3.99 -7.22
N GLN A 39 -8.11 -3.81 -7.74
CA GLN A 39 -9.18 -4.76 -7.54
C GLN A 39 -9.03 -5.91 -8.53
N GLU A 40 -8.99 -7.14 -8.03
CA GLU A 40 -8.87 -8.35 -8.83
C GLU A 40 -9.81 -9.40 -8.26
N ASN A 41 -10.72 -9.89 -9.10
CA ASN A 41 -11.62 -10.98 -8.72
C ASN A 41 -12.39 -10.71 -7.42
N GLY A 42 -12.83 -9.47 -7.24
CA GLY A 42 -13.60 -9.09 -6.07
C GLY A 42 -12.80 -8.77 -4.83
N CYS A 43 -11.48 -8.84 -4.90
CA CYS A 43 -10.58 -8.52 -3.79
C CYS A 43 -9.67 -7.38 -4.18
N TYR A 44 -9.17 -6.65 -3.18
CA TYR A 44 -8.10 -5.69 -3.41
C TYR A 44 -6.76 -6.38 -3.17
N VAL A 45 -5.87 -6.24 -4.14
CA VAL A 45 -4.55 -6.87 -4.08
C VAL A 45 -3.49 -5.78 -4.05
N ILE A 46 -2.62 -5.83 -3.05
CA ILE A 46 -1.46 -4.93 -3.01
C ILE A 46 -0.29 -5.63 -3.68
N ARG A 47 0.46 -4.87 -4.49
CA ARG A 47 1.64 -5.37 -5.19
C ARG A 47 2.80 -4.44 -4.95
N ASP A 48 3.96 -5.03 -4.68
CA ASP A 48 5.20 -4.29 -4.59
C ASP A 48 5.62 -3.87 -6.01
N ALA A 49 5.90 -2.61 -6.21
CA ALA A 49 6.33 -2.08 -7.51
C ALA A 49 7.85 -2.07 -7.60
N ASN A 50 8.49 -3.14 -7.16
CA ASN A 50 9.94 -3.29 -7.14
C ASN A 50 10.60 -2.20 -6.26
N SER A 51 10.01 -2.01 -5.08
CA SER A 51 10.47 -0.99 -4.15
C SER A 51 11.79 -1.39 -3.50
N PHE A 52 12.49 -0.39 -2.98
CA PHE A 52 13.77 -0.62 -2.33
C PHE A 52 13.61 -1.31 -0.97
N ASN A 53 12.62 -0.89 -0.17
CA ASN A 53 12.43 -1.42 1.18
C ASN A 53 11.32 -2.46 1.30
N GLY A 54 10.60 -2.73 0.22
CA GLY A 54 9.59 -3.77 0.21
C GLY A 54 8.24 -3.33 0.73
N VAL A 55 7.26 -4.22 0.58
CA VAL A 55 5.91 -4.09 1.09
C VAL A 55 5.69 -5.20 2.10
N TRP A 56 5.18 -4.85 3.27
CA TRP A 56 4.99 -5.79 4.36
C TRP A 56 3.51 -5.81 4.74
N VAL A 57 2.93 -7.00 4.78
CA VAL A 57 1.54 -7.19 5.22
C VAL A 57 1.57 -8.10 6.44
N ASN A 58 1.11 -7.59 7.57
CA ASN A 58 1.13 -8.32 8.85
C ASN A 58 2.52 -8.89 9.14
N ASN A 59 3.55 -8.07 8.90
CA ASN A 59 4.96 -8.39 9.11
C ASN A 59 5.53 -9.41 8.13
N ASP A 60 4.81 -9.78 7.08
CA ASP A 60 5.33 -10.63 6.01
C ASP A 60 5.71 -9.78 4.81
N SER A 61 6.92 -9.97 4.31
CA SER A 61 7.35 -9.32 3.08
C SER A 61 6.68 -10.00 1.90
N VAL A 62 5.98 -9.22 1.08
CA VAL A 62 5.17 -9.78 -0.01
C VAL A 62 5.46 -9.08 -1.32
N GLU A 63 5.36 -9.82 -2.43
CA GLU A 63 5.34 -9.24 -3.76
C GLU A 63 3.93 -8.90 -4.17
N ALA A 64 2.96 -9.69 -3.73
CA ALA A 64 1.54 -9.45 -3.95
C ALA A 64 0.75 -10.16 -2.88
N ARG A 65 -0.32 -9.53 -2.42
CA ARG A 65 -1.15 -10.12 -1.37
C ARG A 65 -2.57 -9.59 -1.51
N ALA A 66 -3.56 -10.50 -1.52
CA ALA A 66 -4.96 -10.10 -1.40
C ALA A 66 -5.21 -9.61 0.03
N LEU A 67 -5.78 -8.42 0.14
CA LEU A 67 -5.98 -7.76 1.43
C LEU A 67 -7.28 -8.21 2.06
N ARG A 68 -7.27 -8.33 3.39
CA ARG A 68 -8.44 -8.62 4.20
C ARG A 68 -8.64 -7.49 5.20
N PRO A 69 -9.90 -7.20 5.58
CA PRO A 69 -10.13 -6.18 6.61
C PRO A 69 -9.29 -6.46 7.85
N GLY A 70 -8.65 -5.43 8.36
CA GLY A 70 -7.79 -5.52 9.53
C GLY A 70 -6.32 -5.76 9.21
N ASP A 71 -5.96 -6.02 7.96
CA ASP A 71 -4.55 -6.21 7.61
C ASP A 71 -3.77 -4.94 7.85
N PHE A 72 -2.55 -5.10 8.39
CA PHE A 72 -1.63 -3.99 8.55
C PHE A 72 -0.61 -4.01 7.42
N ILE A 73 -0.49 -2.88 6.73
CA ILE A 73 0.41 -2.71 5.59
C ILE A 73 1.51 -1.76 6.01
N GLN A 74 2.76 -2.18 5.88
CA GLN A 74 3.90 -1.33 6.18
C GLN A 74 4.65 -0.99 4.90
N ILE A 75 4.86 0.29 4.68
CA ILE A 75 5.59 0.84 3.54
C ILE A 75 6.56 1.86 4.11
N GLY A 76 7.86 1.57 4.05
CA GLY A 76 8.84 2.41 4.70
C GLY A 76 8.54 2.50 6.19
N THR A 77 8.47 3.73 6.71
CA THR A 77 8.15 3.96 8.12
C THR A 77 6.66 4.09 8.37
N PHE A 78 5.82 3.96 7.34
CA PHE A 78 4.37 4.13 7.48
C PHE A 78 3.70 2.79 7.70
N CYS A 79 2.73 2.76 8.61
CA CYS A 79 1.92 1.59 8.85
C CYS A 79 0.46 1.98 8.66
N MET A 80 -0.24 1.24 7.81
CA MET A 80 -1.63 1.51 7.47
C MET A 80 -2.46 0.29 7.77
N GLN A 81 -3.71 0.49 8.18
CA GLN A 81 -4.62 -0.63 8.39
C GLN A 81 -5.64 -0.64 7.26
N TYR A 82 -5.81 -1.80 6.65
CA TYR A 82 -6.79 -1.98 5.59
C TYR A 82 -8.14 -2.31 6.20
N GLU A 83 -9.17 -1.58 5.78
CA GLU A 83 -10.53 -1.82 6.24
C GLU A 83 -11.47 -1.77 5.04
N GLU A 84 -12.60 -2.47 5.17
CA GLU A 84 -13.67 -2.45 4.19
C GLU A 84 -14.95 -2.00 4.85
N ASN A 85 -15.79 -1.34 4.08
CA ASN A 85 -17.11 -0.93 4.56
C ASN A 85 -18.10 -2.09 4.48
#